data_780bf616d5218ed50c652be2b656f5ac
#
_entry.id   780bf616d5218ed50c652be2b656f5ac
#
_cell.length_a   1.000
_cell.length_b   1.000
_cell.length_c   1.000
_cell.angle_alpha   90.00
_cell.angle_beta   90.00
_cell.angle_gamma   90.00
#
_symmetry.space_group_name_H-M   'P 1'
#
loop_
_entity.id
_entity.type
_entity.pdbx_description
1 polymer ?
#
loop_
_entity_poly.entity_id
_entity_poly.type
_entity_poly.pdbx_seq_one_letter_code
_entity_poly.pdbx_strand_id
1 'polypeptide(L)'
;LRSMIDSLAPGNELFEDRVHKGVTVRKLRGLEESGVSLSYTVTDNWLFLAMGEDHQLNQMINRLQGKGRSLWQKKEIKRALKNLPDSVGQLDYLDLDQMVSFLVPIAVSALEAEEEIDLKVADFPKLPYFFLGWTKYVKRGLIGRAELFPISAK
;
A
#
# COMPACT_ATOMS: atom_id res chain seq x y z
N LEU A 1 -10.97 -17.86 0.14
CA LEU A 1 -10.40 -16.74 -0.62
C LEU A 1 -9.36 -17.23 -1.63
N ARG A 2 -8.37 -18.06 -1.19
CA ARG A 2 -7.32 -18.60 -2.07
C ARG A 2 -7.91 -19.37 -3.25
N SER A 3 -8.85 -20.28 -3.01
CA SER A 3 -9.52 -21.04 -4.06
C SER A 3 -10.30 -20.16 -5.06
N MET A 4 -10.85 -19.06 -4.59
CA MET A 4 -11.54 -18.09 -5.45
C MET A 4 -10.56 -17.32 -6.36
N ILE A 5 -9.40 -16.94 -5.85
CA ILE A 5 -8.35 -16.27 -6.65
C ILE A 5 -7.76 -17.28 -7.66
N ASP A 6 -7.52 -18.51 -7.24
CA ASP A 6 -7.00 -19.57 -8.11
C ASP A 6 -8.03 -19.96 -9.23
N SER A 7 -9.34 -19.76 -8.98
CA SER A 7 -10.36 -19.99 -10.00
C SER A 7 -10.49 -18.86 -11.03
N LEU A 8 -10.08 -17.64 -10.67
CA LEU A 8 -10.08 -16.49 -11.59
C LEU A 8 -8.90 -16.52 -12.57
N ALA A 9 -7.86 -17.27 -12.26
CA ALA A 9 -6.67 -17.42 -13.09
C ALA A 9 -6.29 -18.91 -13.16
N PRO A 10 -7.02 -19.73 -13.93
CA PRO A 10 -6.70 -21.13 -14.11
C PRO A 10 -5.41 -21.26 -14.93
N GLY A 11 -4.39 -21.74 -14.28
CA GLY A 11 -3.03 -21.84 -14.81
C GLY A 11 -2.11 -20.78 -14.19
N ASN A 12 -1.01 -21.20 -13.59
CA ASN A 12 -0.01 -20.35 -12.92
C ASN A 12 0.71 -19.35 -13.85
N GLU A 13 0.25 -19.17 -15.09
CA GLU A 13 0.90 -18.34 -16.10
C GLU A 13 0.83 -16.84 -15.79
N LEU A 14 -0.24 -16.40 -15.10
CA LEU A 14 -0.43 -14.99 -14.75
C LEU A 14 0.38 -14.56 -13.52
N PHE A 15 0.84 -15.51 -12.71
CA PHE A 15 1.52 -15.19 -11.47
C PHE A 15 2.88 -15.89 -11.40
N GLU A 16 3.82 -15.19 -10.81
CA GLU A 16 5.10 -15.73 -10.37
C GLU A 16 5.06 -15.94 -8.85
N ASP A 17 5.31 -17.18 -8.42
CA ASP A 17 5.33 -17.53 -7.01
C ASP A 17 6.77 -17.44 -6.48
N ARG A 18 6.96 -16.77 -5.37
CA ARG A 18 8.20 -16.80 -4.60
C ARG A 18 7.91 -17.02 -3.12
N VAL A 19 8.85 -17.61 -2.41
CA VAL A 19 8.71 -17.84 -0.97
C VAL A 19 9.58 -16.86 -0.21
N HIS A 20 8.97 -16.11 0.72
CA HIS A 20 9.68 -15.26 1.66
C HIS A 20 9.36 -15.71 3.09
N LYS A 21 10.36 -16.27 3.78
CA LYS A 21 10.25 -16.77 5.18
C LYS A 21 9.07 -17.72 5.41
N GLY A 22 8.89 -18.65 4.49
CA GLY A 22 7.83 -19.66 4.56
C GLY A 22 6.46 -19.17 4.10
N VAL A 23 6.33 -17.92 3.67
CA VAL A 23 5.09 -17.35 3.14
C VAL A 23 5.21 -17.22 1.62
N THR A 24 4.24 -17.76 0.89
CA THR A 24 4.19 -17.62 -0.57
C THR A 24 3.68 -16.23 -0.93
N VAL A 25 4.48 -15.52 -1.71
CA VAL A 25 4.14 -14.23 -2.32
C VAL A 25 3.91 -14.48 -3.81
N ARG A 26 2.78 -14.03 -4.33
CA ARG A 26 2.41 -14.11 -5.74
C ARG A 26 2.50 -12.73 -6.38
N LYS A 27 3.28 -12.64 -7.46
CA LYS A 27 3.45 -11.43 -8.25
C LYS A 27 2.75 -11.59 -9.60
N LEU A 28 1.97 -10.59 -9.99
CA LEU A 28 1.32 -10.56 -11.29
C LEU A 28 2.38 -10.26 -12.38
N ARG A 29 2.45 -11.12 -13.40
CA ARG A 29 3.32 -10.96 -14.56
C ARG A 29 2.74 -9.97 -15.56
N GLY A 30 3.60 -9.42 -16.41
CA GLY A 30 3.20 -8.55 -17.52
C GLY A 30 2.97 -7.09 -17.15
N LEU A 31 3.22 -6.69 -15.89
CA LEU A 31 3.17 -5.29 -15.47
C LEU A 31 4.57 -4.66 -15.37
N GLU A 32 5.62 -5.44 -15.55
CA GLU A 32 7.02 -4.99 -15.37
C GLU A 32 7.38 -3.85 -16.33
N GLU A 33 6.88 -3.91 -17.57
CA GLU A 33 7.13 -2.89 -18.60
C GLU A 33 6.48 -1.55 -18.27
N SER A 34 5.39 -1.55 -17.48
CA SER A 34 4.74 -0.33 -16.99
C SER A 34 5.40 0.27 -15.75
N GLY A 35 6.47 -0.35 -15.23
CA GLY A 35 7.12 0.05 -13.97
C GLY A 35 6.27 -0.24 -12.72
N VAL A 36 5.12 -0.92 -12.88
CA VAL A 36 4.21 -1.27 -11.78
C VAL A 36 4.37 -2.74 -11.43
N SER A 37 4.55 -3.04 -10.16
CA SER A 37 4.49 -4.41 -9.63
C SER A 37 3.24 -4.56 -8.77
N LEU A 38 2.45 -5.59 -9.03
CA LEU A 38 1.32 -5.97 -8.19
C LEU A 38 1.61 -7.35 -7.60
N SER A 39 1.63 -7.43 -6.29
CA SER A 39 1.84 -8.69 -5.60
C SER A 39 0.88 -8.87 -4.43
N TYR A 40 0.61 -10.13 -4.10
CA TYR A 40 -0.23 -10.46 -2.95
C TYR A 40 0.30 -11.68 -2.19
N THR A 41 -0.14 -11.80 -0.96
CA THR A 41 0.04 -12.99 -0.14
C THR A 41 -1.16 -13.24 0.74
N VAL A 42 -1.46 -14.51 0.97
CA VAL A 42 -2.54 -14.97 1.85
C VAL A 42 -1.91 -15.76 2.99
N THR A 43 -2.17 -15.34 4.20
CA THR A 43 -1.87 -16.08 5.43
C THR A 43 -3.17 -16.62 6.02
N ASP A 44 -3.12 -17.34 7.14
CA ASP A 44 -4.32 -17.91 7.77
C ASP A 44 -5.40 -16.87 8.07
N ASN A 45 -4.99 -15.65 8.44
CA ASN A 45 -5.90 -14.60 8.91
C ASN A 45 -5.90 -13.35 8.02
N TRP A 46 -4.97 -13.22 7.05
CA TRP A 46 -4.76 -11.96 6.35
C TRP A 46 -4.53 -12.15 4.86
N LEU A 47 -5.14 -11.29 4.07
CA LEU A 47 -4.76 -11.00 2.69
C LEU A 47 -3.98 -9.69 2.66
N PHE A 48 -2.78 -9.73 2.10
CA PHE A 48 -1.99 -8.53 1.83
C PHE A 48 -1.88 -8.32 0.33
N LEU A 49 -2.12 -7.10 -0.08
CA LEU A 49 -1.92 -6.62 -1.44
C LEU A 49 -0.85 -5.53 -1.38
N ALA A 50 0.08 -5.54 -2.30
CA ALA A 50 1.05 -4.47 -2.48
C ALA A 50 1.14 -4.10 -3.95
N MET A 51 1.15 -2.81 -4.21
CA MET A 51 1.40 -2.21 -5.50
C MET A 51 2.65 -1.33 -5.39
N GLY A 52 3.60 -1.49 -6.31
CA GLY A 52 4.90 -0.83 -6.27
C GLY A 52 6.03 -1.83 -6.07
N GLU A 53 7.02 -1.48 -5.26
CA GLU A 53 8.23 -2.29 -5.11
C GLU A 53 8.00 -3.59 -4.35
N ASP A 54 8.61 -4.67 -4.82
CA ASP A 54 8.49 -6.03 -4.28
C ASP A 54 8.88 -6.16 -2.80
N HIS A 55 9.76 -5.27 -2.30
CA HIS A 55 10.22 -5.33 -0.92
C HIS A 55 9.13 -5.00 0.11
N GLN A 56 8.06 -4.30 -0.28
CA GLN A 56 7.00 -3.88 0.63
C GLN A 56 6.27 -5.06 1.27
N LEU A 57 5.87 -6.07 0.49
CA LEU A 57 5.27 -7.30 1.03
C LEU A 57 6.23 -8.06 1.94
N ASN A 58 7.51 -8.12 1.58
CA ASN A 58 8.53 -8.75 2.42
C ASN A 58 8.66 -8.05 3.79
N GLN A 59 8.57 -6.72 3.81
CA GLN A 59 8.56 -5.96 5.06
C GLN A 59 7.30 -6.23 5.88
N MET A 60 6.14 -6.35 5.25
CA MET A 60 4.89 -6.71 5.95
C MET A 60 4.98 -8.11 6.56
N ILE A 61 5.46 -9.11 5.82
CA ILE A 61 5.68 -10.47 6.32
C ILE A 61 6.67 -10.46 7.49
N ASN A 62 7.76 -9.69 7.40
CA ASN A 62 8.72 -9.55 8.49
C ASN A 62 8.07 -8.98 9.77
N ARG A 63 7.17 -8.00 9.62
CA ARG A 63 6.45 -7.40 10.75
C ARG A 63 5.45 -8.36 11.39
N LEU A 64 4.75 -9.17 10.60
CA LEU A 64 3.88 -10.23 11.11
C LEU A 64 4.64 -11.24 11.96
N GLN A 65 5.90 -11.53 11.62
CA GLN A 65 6.78 -12.41 12.37
C GLN A 65 7.51 -11.71 13.54
N GLY A 66 7.05 -10.52 13.93
CA GLY A 66 7.63 -9.76 15.03
C GLY A 66 8.96 -9.06 14.73
N LYS A 67 9.38 -9.03 13.46
CA LYS A 67 10.62 -8.37 13.05
C LYS A 67 10.31 -7.00 12.41
N GLY A 68 10.80 -5.95 13.05
CA GLY A 68 10.63 -4.57 12.58
C GLY A 68 9.60 -3.75 13.35
N ARG A 69 9.70 -2.44 13.25
CA ARG A 69 8.77 -1.51 13.91
C ARG A 69 7.48 -1.41 13.12
N SER A 70 6.37 -1.54 13.81
CA SER A 70 5.06 -1.27 13.22
C SER A 70 4.91 0.22 12.89
N LEU A 71 4.25 0.54 11.78
CA LEU A 71 3.84 1.89 11.42
C LEU A 71 3.08 2.56 12.59
N TRP A 72 2.21 1.81 13.26
CA TRP A 72 1.39 2.26 14.38
C TRP A 72 2.18 2.62 15.64
N GLN A 73 3.49 2.34 15.67
CA GLN A 73 4.38 2.73 16.77
C GLN A 73 5.02 4.11 16.59
N LYS A 74 4.91 4.72 15.41
CA LYS A 74 5.37 6.09 15.18
C LYS A 74 4.59 7.07 16.06
N LYS A 75 5.30 8.06 16.65
CA LYS A 75 4.71 9.01 17.62
C LYS A 75 3.56 9.82 17.01
N GLU A 76 3.75 10.29 15.79
CA GLU A 76 2.77 11.07 15.04
C GLU A 76 1.49 10.26 14.80
N ILE A 77 1.62 8.99 14.41
CA ILE A 77 0.48 8.11 14.18
C ILE A 77 -0.22 7.77 15.49
N LYS A 78 0.53 7.45 16.55
CA LYS A 78 -0.06 7.24 17.89
C LYS A 78 -0.86 8.47 18.37
N ARG A 79 -0.41 9.69 18.04
CA ARG A 79 -1.14 10.90 18.36
C ARG A 79 -2.44 11.00 17.58
N ALA A 80 -2.38 10.74 16.27
CA ALA A 80 -3.56 10.77 15.40
C ALA A 80 -4.59 9.70 15.82
N LEU A 81 -4.14 8.50 16.17
CA LEU A 81 -5.00 7.40 16.61
C LEU A 81 -5.76 7.68 17.94
N LYS A 82 -5.30 8.62 18.78
CA LYS A 82 -6.01 8.99 20.01
C LYS A 82 -7.38 9.61 19.76
N ASN A 83 -7.60 10.15 18.59
CA ASN A 83 -8.85 10.80 18.20
C ASN A 83 -9.82 9.83 17.49
N LEU A 84 -9.48 8.56 17.39
CA LEU A 84 -10.36 7.56 16.79
C LEU A 84 -11.55 7.25 17.72
N PRO A 85 -12.72 6.93 17.15
CA PRO A 85 -13.83 6.39 17.94
C PRO A 85 -13.48 4.99 18.48
N ASP A 86 -14.19 4.56 19.54
CA ASP A 86 -13.95 3.27 20.22
C ASP A 86 -14.00 2.05 19.29
N SER A 87 -14.71 2.16 18.18
CA SER A 87 -14.73 1.11 17.16
C SER A 87 -14.66 1.72 15.76
N VAL A 88 -13.80 1.17 14.92
CA VAL A 88 -13.68 1.51 13.50
C VAL A 88 -13.85 0.24 12.67
N GLY A 89 -14.52 0.35 11.51
CA GLY A 89 -14.65 -0.74 10.55
C GLY A 89 -13.49 -0.78 9.57
N GLN A 90 -12.91 0.39 9.27
CA GLN A 90 -11.77 0.54 8.37
C GLN A 90 -10.88 1.67 8.85
N LEU A 91 -9.59 1.51 8.67
CA LEU A 91 -8.58 2.51 8.96
C LEU A 91 -7.64 2.62 7.75
N ASP A 92 -7.55 3.82 7.21
CA ASP A 92 -6.77 4.15 6.03
C ASP A 92 -5.57 5.02 6.43
N TYR A 93 -4.41 4.70 5.91
CA TYR A 93 -3.19 5.50 6.05
C TYR A 93 -2.55 5.71 4.69
N LEU A 94 -2.22 6.96 4.39
CA LEU A 94 -1.55 7.33 3.15
C LEU A 94 -0.44 8.35 3.45
N ASP A 95 0.79 7.98 3.14
CA ASP A 95 1.95 8.88 3.15
C ASP A 95 1.99 9.62 1.81
N LEU A 96 1.80 10.95 1.84
CA LEU A 96 1.66 11.74 0.62
C LEU A 96 2.98 11.83 -0.15
N ASP A 97 4.11 11.88 0.53
CA ASP A 97 5.42 11.91 -0.14
C ASP A 97 5.70 10.59 -0.87
N GLN A 98 5.38 9.47 -0.25
CA GLN A 98 5.48 8.17 -0.90
C GLN A 98 4.47 8.00 -2.04
N MET A 99 3.25 8.54 -1.90
CA MET A 99 2.25 8.50 -2.96
C MET A 99 2.74 9.27 -4.19
N VAL A 100 3.28 10.48 -4.02
CA VAL A 100 3.84 11.26 -5.13
C VAL A 100 5.01 10.51 -5.77
N SER A 101 5.93 9.99 -4.96
CA SER A 101 7.08 9.20 -5.43
C SER A 101 6.67 7.96 -6.23
N PHE A 102 5.50 7.40 -5.95
CA PHE A 102 4.93 6.25 -6.68
C PHE A 102 4.19 6.67 -7.96
N LEU A 103 3.37 7.72 -7.89
CA LEU A 103 2.50 8.11 -9.01
C LEU A 103 3.24 8.87 -10.11
N VAL A 104 4.26 9.66 -9.76
CA VAL A 104 4.99 10.47 -10.75
C VAL A 104 5.63 9.63 -11.85
N PRO A 105 6.38 8.56 -11.57
CA PRO A 105 6.95 7.71 -12.63
C PRO A 105 5.89 7.10 -13.55
N ILE A 106 4.74 6.71 -13.00
CA ILE A 106 3.63 6.13 -13.78
C ILE A 106 3.04 7.20 -14.70
N ALA A 107 2.79 8.41 -14.17
CA ALA A 107 2.24 9.51 -14.96
C ALA A 107 3.22 9.96 -16.06
N VAL A 108 4.51 10.06 -15.76
CA VAL A 108 5.55 10.40 -16.73
C VAL A 108 5.61 9.35 -17.83
N SER A 109 5.67 8.07 -17.49
CA SER A 109 5.68 6.97 -18.49
C SER A 109 4.44 6.98 -19.40
N ALA A 110 3.28 7.37 -18.88
CA ALA A 110 2.06 7.48 -19.69
C ALA A 110 2.08 8.70 -20.62
N LEU A 111 2.72 9.81 -20.20
CA LEU A 111 2.81 11.04 -20.97
C LEU A 111 3.95 11.03 -22.00
N GLU A 112 5.08 10.39 -21.69
CA GLU A 112 6.21 10.19 -22.63
C GLU A 112 5.81 9.42 -23.89
N ALA A 113 4.71 8.68 -23.84
CA ALA A 113 4.14 8.02 -25.02
C ALA A 113 3.54 9.02 -26.05
N GLU A 114 3.22 10.24 -25.61
CA GLU A 114 2.59 11.29 -26.44
C GLU A 114 3.50 12.49 -26.68
N GLU A 115 4.35 12.86 -25.71
CA GLU A 115 5.24 14.02 -25.78
C GLU A 115 6.54 13.76 -25.02
N GLU A 116 7.65 14.41 -25.42
CA GLU A 116 8.95 14.33 -24.75
C GLU A 116 8.93 15.17 -23.45
N ILE A 117 8.51 14.55 -22.34
CA ILE A 117 8.38 15.20 -21.02
C ILE A 117 9.49 14.68 -20.09
N ASP A 118 10.45 15.53 -19.70
CA ASP A 118 11.51 15.19 -18.73
C ASP A 118 11.11 15.64 -17.30
N LEU A 119 10.05 15.06 -16.75
CA LEU A 119 9.65 15.27 -15.35
C LEU A 119 10.24 14.19 -14.44
N LYS A 120 10.83 14.62 -13.33
CA LYS A 120 11.39 13.71 -12.31
C LYS A 120 10.67 13.88 -10.97
N VAL A 121 10.66 12.84 -10.15
CA VAL A 121 10.13 12.91 -8.76
C VAL A 121 10.77 14.07 -7.99
N ALA A 122 12.04 14.39 -8.27
CA ALA A 122 12.77 15.48 -7.63
C ALA A 122 12.20 16.89 -7.93
N ASP A 123 11.44 17.04 -9.01
CA ASP A 123 10.84 18.31 -9.44
C ASP A 123 9.57 18.64 -8.63
N PHE A 124 9.05 17.66 -7.89
CA PHE A 124 7.88 17.83 -7.05
C PHE A 124 8.27 18.24 -5.63
N PRO A 125 7.52 19.16 -5.00
CA PRO A 125 7.76 19.51 -3.62
C PRO A 125 7.53 18.32 -2.69
N LYS A 126 8.39 18.16 -1.68
CA LYS A 126 8.15 17.19 -0.62
C LYS A 126 6.87 17.52 0.12
N LEU A 127 6.04 16.52 0.30
CA LEU A 127 4.78 16.62 1.04
C LEU A 127 4.90 15.92 2.40
N PRO A 128 5.46 16.61 3.43
CA PRO A 128 5.71 15.99 4.73
C PRO A 128 4.41 15.82 5.54
N TYR A 129 3.42 15.20 4.93
CA TYR A 129 2.12 14.95 5.52
C TYR A 129 1.71 13.50 5.29
N PHE A 130 0.96 12.96 6.24
CA PHE A 130 0.21 11.75 6.03
C PHE A 130 -1.28 11.99 6.23
N PHE A 131 -2.05 11.22 5.53
CA PHE A 131 -3.49 11.17 5.64
C PHE A 131 -3.86 9.98 6.53
N LEU A 132 -4.77 10.20 7.48
CA LEU A 132 -5.40 9.15 8.26
C LEU A 132 -6.90 9.27 8.09
N GLY A 133 -7.51 8.22 7.56
CA GLY A 133 -8.95 8.10 7.40
C GLY A 133 -9.48 6.95 8.24
N TRP A 134 -10.74 7.04 8.63
CA TRP A 134 -11.46 5.93 9.24
C TRP A 134 -12.92 5.93 8.83
N THR A 135 -13.52 4.75 8.80
CA THR A 135 -14.94 4.55 8.62
C THR A 135 -15.52 3.67 9.71
N LYS A 136 -16.79 3.89 10.03
CA LYS A 136 -17.56 3.12 11.00
C LYS A 136 -18.93 2.81 10.41
N TYR A 137 -19.35 1.56 10.55
CA TYR A 137 -20.70 1.15 10.20
C TYR A 137 -21.68 1.53 11.31
N VAL A 138 -22.78 2.15 10.94
CA VAL A 138 -23.87 2.52 11.84
C VAL A 138 -25.19 2.01 11.25
N LYS A 139 -26.25 1.96 12.07
CA LYS A 139 -27.56 1.42 11.64
C LYS A 139 -28.13 2.02 10.35
N ARG A 140 -27.76 3.26 10.01
CA ARG A 140 -28.27 3.99 8.83
C ARG A 140 -27.23 4.23 7.73
N GLY A 141 -26.08 3.55 7.78
CA GLY A 141 -25.06 3.69 6.74
C GLY A 141 -23.63 3.70 7.26
N LEU A 142 -22.80 4.49 6.64
CA LEU A 142 -21.36 4.67 6.93
C LEU A 142 -21.12 6.09 7.43
N ILE A 143 -20.32 6.21 8.48
CA ILE A 143 -19.74 7.47 8.91
C ILE A 143 -18.24 7.36 8.72
N GLY A 144 -17.62 8.36 8.10
CA GLY A 144 -16.18 8.42 7.94
C GLY A 144 -15.64 9.81 8.22
N ARG A 145 -14.37 9.86 8.57
CA ARG A 145 -13.59 11.09 8.74
C ARG A 145 -12.19 10.86 8.20
N ALA A 146 -11.61 11.92 7.68
CA ALA A 146 -10.26 11.91 7.17
C ALA A 146 -9.57 13.22 7.56
N GLU A 147 -8.32 13.12 7.99
CA GLU A 147 -7.52 14.25 8.44
C GLU A 147 -6.10 14.14 7.91
N LEU A 148 -5.49 15.31 7.69
CA LEU A 148 -4.08 15.47 7.30
C LEU A 148 -3.26 15.80 8.54
N PHE A 149 -2.15 15.09 8.69
CA PHE A 149 -1.21 15.28 9.80
C PHE A 149 0.19 15.56 9.26
N PRO A 150 0.92 16.51 9.84
CA PRO A 150 2.32 16.71 9.48
C PRO A 150 3.18 15.56 9.98
N ILE A 151 4.14 15.14 9.15
CA ILE A 151 5.23 14.27 9.56
C ILE A 151 6.29 15.17 10.20
N SER A 152 6.54 14.97 11.50
CA SER A 152 7.58 15.76 12.19
C SER A 152 8.93 15.49 11.54
N ALA A 153 9.61 16.54 11.11
CA ALA A 153 11.00 16.43 10.69
C ALA A 153 11.83 15.81 11.82
N LYS A 154 12.71 14.89 11.44
CA LYS A 154 13.65 14.24 12.39
C LYS A 154 14.73 15.22 12.79
#